data_8ee6e453d3fc4f3a4b9fed432921c785
#
_entry.id   8ee6e453d3fc4f3a4b9fed432921c785
#
_cell.length_a   1.000
_cell.length_b   1.000
_cell.length_c   1.000
_cell.angle_alpha   90.00
_cell.angle_beta   90.00
_cell.angle_gamma   90.00
#
_symmetry.space_group_name_H-M   'P 1'
#
loop_
_entity.id
_entity.type
_entity.pdbx_description
1 polymer ?
#
loop_
_entity_poly.entity_id
_entity_poly.type
_entity_poly.pdbx_seq_one_letter_code
_entity_poly.pdbx_strand_id
1 'polypeptide(L)'
;KWGLVPFWTKTSPDYPNIINCRDDSLLDGGKSMFTSMKNSKRCVIIAEGFYEWLKKGNKRLPYYTKRIDGELMLFAGLYDCVTFESSEEKGETGKEELYTFTIITTKSSKQLSFLHDRMPVILNNEKSLVDWLDADKKWSPDLAIILKPYEDGLEIYPVSQDVGKVVNNSPELIVPINSPQSKTNIANYFTKKEVGCSSKTEDGSGETEVELIVGSIAGKELSSSSSSKLKSETSNRRDLDNS
;
A
#
# COMPACT_ATOMS: atom_id res chain seq x y z
N LYS A 1 -13.88 -9.89 6.65
CA LYS A 1 -13.45 -8.84 7.60
C LYS A 1 -11.97 -8.98 7.89
N TRP A 2 -11.21 -7.86 7.93
CA TRP A 2 -9.82 -7.86 8.37
C TRP A 2 -9.74 -7.99 9.90
N GLY A 3 -8.84 -8.85 10.37
CA GLY A 3 -8.74 -9.31 11.77
C GLY A 3 -9.24 -10.73 11.88
N LEU A 4 -8.31 -11.70 11.76
CA LEU A 4 -8.61 -13.13 11.75
C LEU A 4 -9.25 -13.58 13.05
N VAL A 5 -10.36 -14.27 12.94
CA VAL A 5 -11.06 -15.01 14.02
C VAL A 5 -11.01 -16.48 13.69
N PRO A 6 -10.35 -17.32 14.50
CA PRO A 6 -10.26 -18.74 14.24
C PRO A 6 -11.61 -19.46 14.31
N PHE A 7 -11.81 -20.49 13.50
CA PHE A 7 -13.08 -21.25 13.41
C PHE A 7 -13.54 -21.88 14.73
N TRP A 8 -12.63 -22.16 15.65
CA TRP A 8 -12.98 -22.75 16.97
C TRP A 8 -13.46 -21.73 18.00
N THR A 9 -13.59 -20.48 17.61
CA THR A 9 -14.03 -19.40 18.47
C THR A 9 -15.52 -19.53 18.78
N LYS A 10 -15.89 -19.58 20.08
CA LYS A 10 -17.26 -19.91 20.51
C LYS A 10 -18.13 -18.71 20.87
N THR A 11 -17.55 -17.56 21.14
CA THR A 11 -18.28 -16.37 21.62
C THR A 11 -18.09 -15.20 20.67
N SER A 12 -19.09 -14.34 20.60
CA SER A 12 -19.11 -13.13 19.74
C SER A 12 -17.98 -12.14 20.08
N PRO A 13 -17.63 -11.28 19.19
CA PRO A 13 -16.31 -10.88 18.72
C PRO A 13 -15.66 -9.72 19.47
N ASP A 14 -15.51 -9.75 20.76
CA ASP A 14 -14.51 -8.91 21.45
C ASP A 14 -13.10 -9.52 21.41
N TYR A 15 -12.80 -10.20 20.28
CA TYR A 15 -11.54 -10.89 20.10
C TYR A 15 -10.40 -9.97 19.73
N PRO A 16 -9.17 -10.33 20.15
CA PRO A 16 -7.99 -9.71 19.60
C PRO A 16 -8.01 -9.89 18.08
N ASN A 17 -8.16 -8.78 17.37
CA ASN A 17 -8.08 -8.74 15.93
C ASN A 17 -6.66 -9.14 15.50
N ILE A 18 -6.49 -10.37 15.01
CA ILE A 18 -5.22 -10.85 14.47
C ILE A 18 -5.08 -10.29 13.06
N ILE A 19 -4.65 -9.05 12.99
CA ILE A 19 -4.55 -8.30 11.72
C ILE A 19 -3.35 -8.74 10.88
N ASN A 20 -2.27 -9.24 11.52
CA ASN A 20 -1.05 -9.69 10.86
C ASN A 20 -0.62 -11.08 11.31
N CYS A 21 -0.11 -11.87 10.36
CA CYS A 21 0.60 -13.12 10.58
C CYS A 21 2.06 -12.94 10.17
N ARG A 22 3.01 -13.14 11.10
CA ARG A 22 4.43 -13.07 10.77
C ARG A 22 4.86 -14.31 9.98
N ASP A 23 5.72 -14.12 8.97
CA ASP A 23 6.27 -15.22 8.17
C ASP A 23 7.01 -16.26 9.00
N ASP A 24 7.76 -15.84 10.03
CA ASP A 24 8.45 -16.75 10.96
C ASP A 24 7.46 -17.71 11.64
N SER A 25 6.24 -17.30 11.98
CA SER A 25 5.19 -18.18 12.53
C SER A 25 4.72 -19.27 11.56
N LEU A 26 5.01 -19.12 10.26
CA LEU A 26 4.70 -20.10 9.22
C LEU A 26 5.90 -20.96 8.84
N LEU A 27 7.11 -20.39 8.96
CA LEU A 27 8.38 -21.01 8.59
C LEU A 27 8.89 -21.95 9.69
N ASP A 28 8.78 -21.54 10.95
CA ASP A 28 9.13 -22.37 12.09
C ASP A 28 8.20 -23.57 12.15
N GLY A 29 8.71 -24.79 12.06
CA GLY A 29 7.92 -26.02 12.08
C GLY A 29 7.10 -26.26 13.36
N GLY A 30 6.98 -25.24 14.24
CA GLY A 30 6.23 -25.24 15.48
C GLY A 30 4.70 -25.27 15.29
N LYS A 31 3.98 -25.62 16.35
CA LYS A 31 2.52 -25.56 16.38
C LYS A 31 2.06 -24.12 16.52
N SER A 32 1.78 -23.48 15.41
CA SER A 32 1.13 -22.17 15.32
C SER A 32 -0.35 -22.35 15.01
N MET A 33 -1.19 -21.41 15.42
CA MET A 33 -2.60 -21.36 15.01
C MET A 33 -2.75 -21.31 13.48
N PHE A 34 -1.75 -20.80 12.76
CA PHE A 34 -1.74 -20.69 11.31
C PHE A 34 -1.31 -21.98 10.59
N THR A 35 -0.85 -23.01 11.34
CA THR A 35 -0.28 -24.24 10.75
C THR A 35 -1.28 -24.98 9.86
N SER A 36 -2.55 -25.04 10.25
CA SER A 36 -3.60 -25.64 9.42
C SER A 36 -3.97 -24.76 8.23
N MET A 37 -3.99 -23.45 8.42
CA MET A 37 -4.45 -22.47 7.42
C MET A 37 -3.49 -22.35 6.24
N LYS A 38 -2.18 -22.44 6.47
CA LYS A 38 -1.16 -22.32 5.42
C LYS A 38 -1.27 -23.39 4.32
N ASN A 39 -1.95 -24.51 4.60
CA ASN A 39 -2.16 -25.60 3.64
C ASN A 39 -3.39 -25.43 2.76
N SER A 40 -4.44 -24.75 3.23
CA SER A 40 -5.74 -24.76 2.55
C SER A 40 -6.54 -23.46 2.63
N LYS A 41 -6.11 -22.51 3.47
CA LYS A 41 -6.85 -21.26 3.70
C LYS A 41 -5.99 -20.04 3.36
N ARG A 42 -5.35 -20.09 2.19
CA ARG A 42 -4.59 -18.96 1.64
C ARG A 42 -5.52 -18.07 0.83
N CYS A 43 -5.31 -16.76 0.91
CA CYS A 43 -6.06 -15.76 0.16
C CYS A 43 -5.15 -14.63 -0.29
N VAL A 44 -5.69 -13.75 -1.11
CA VAL A 44 -5.05 -12.54 -1.57
C VAL A 44 -5.90 -11.34 -1.17
N ILE A 45 -5.26 -10.34 -0.58
CA ILE A 45 -5.86 -9.06 -0.25
C ILE A 45 -5.40 -8.05 -1.29
N ILE A 46 -6.36 -7.45 -2.00
CA ILE A 46 -6.11 -6.45 -3.03
C ILE A 46 -6.16 -5.07 -2.37
N ALA A 47 -5.12 -4.26 -2.58
CA ALA A 47 -5.04 -2.91 -2.03
C ALA A 47 -4.33 -1.97 -3.01
N GLU A 48 -4.67 -0.69 -2.97
CA GLU A 48 -3.94 0.36 -3.69
C GLU A 48 -2.61 0.69 -3.02
N GLY A 49 -2.52 0.46 -1.71
CA GLY A 49 -1.35 0.72 -0.89
C GLY A 49 -1.63 0.48 0.58
N PHE A 50 -0.69 0.88 1.43
CA PHE A 50 -0.85 0.77 2.88
C PHE A 50 -0.20 1.95 3.60
N TYR A 51 -0.64 2.18 4.82
CA TYR A 51 -0.05 3.20 5.70
C TYR A 51 0.89 2.55 6.71
N GLU A 52 1.95 3.30 7.03
CA GLU A 52 2.88 2.97 8.11
C GLU A 52 3.33 4.26 8.81
N TRP A 53 3.73 4.18 10.07
CA TRP A 53 4.04 5.35 10.89
C TRP A 53 5.52 5.42 11.27
N LEU A 54 6.23 6.42 10.73
CA LEU A 54 7.58 6.73 11.14
C LEU A 54 7.58 7.27 12.59
N LYS A 55 8.29 6.59 13.47
CA LYS A 55 8.51 7.05 14.84
C LYS A 55 9.66 8.06 14.86
N LYS A 56 9.40 9.31 15.23
CA LYS A 56 10.43 10.36 15.41
C LYS A 56 10.26 10.98 16.80
N GLY A 57 11.01 10.47 17.77
CA GLY A 57 10.81 10.80 19.17
C GLY A 57 9.39 10.39 19.62
N ASN A 58 8.64 11.33 20.19
CA ASN A 58 7.25 11.11 20.63
C ASN A 58 6.20 11.27 19.50
N LYS A 59 6.63 11.61 18.30
CA LYS A 59 5.71 11.82 17.16
C LYS A 59 5.65 10.56 16.30
N ARG A 60 4.46 10.29 15.75
CA ARG A 60 4.23 9.29 14.71
C ARG A 60 3.80 10.02 13.44
N LEU A 61 4.59 9.92 12.41
CA LEU A 61 4.35 10.56 11.12
C LEU A 61 3.84 9.51 10.14
N PRO A 62 2.61 9.63 9.62
CA PRO A 62 2.07 8.66 8.69
C PRO A 62 2.71 8.81 7.32
N TYR A 63 3.00 7.68 6.72
CA TYR A 63 3.45 7.52 5.35
C TYR A 63 2.48 6.62 4.60
N TYR A 64 2.26 6.91 3.34
CA TYR A 64 1.57 6.03 2.42
C TYR A 64 2.58 5.35 1.51
N THR A 65 2.40 4.06 1.31
CA THR A 65 3.26 3.23 0.48
C THR A 65 2.41 2.58 -0.60
N LYS A 66 2.77 2.77 -1.85
CA LYS A 66 2.14 2.17 -3.02
C LYS A 66 3.17 1.68 -4.02
N ARG A 67 2.75 0.96 -5.07
CA ARG A 67 3.63 0.60 -6.18
C ARG A 67 3.90 1.82 -7.06
N ILE A 68 5.14 1.96 -7.51
CA ILE A 68 5.56 3.08 -8.37
C ILE A 68 4.94 3.00 -9.77
N ASP A 69 4.60 1.78 -10.24
CA ASP A 69 3.96 1.54 -11.53
C ASP A 69 2.44 1.81 -11.51
N GLY A 70 1.87 2.14 -10.35
CA GLY A 70 0.44 2.43 -10.18
C GLY A 70 -0.45 1.19 -10.14
N GLU A 71 0.10 0.00 -10.26
CA GLU A 71 -0.65 -1.26 -10.16
C GLU A 71 -1.07 -1.55 -8.73
N LEU A 72 -2.13 -2.36 -8.58
CA LEU A 72 -2.60 -2.80 -7.28
C LEU A 72 -1.59 -3.71 -6.58
N MET A 73 -1.52 -3.61 -5.27
CA MET A 73 -0.77 -4.53 -4.42
C MET A 73 -1.60 -5.77 -4.12
N LEU A 74 -1.00 -6.93 -4.27
CA LEU A 74 -1.61 -8.23 -3.96
C LEU A 74 -0.90 -8.80 -2.73
N PHE A 75 -1.49 -8.64 -1.55
CA PHE A 75 -0.90 -9.14 -0.31
C PHE A 75 -1.24 -10.61 -0.09
N ALA A 76 -0.24 -11.41 0.23
CA ALA A 76 -0.47 -12.77 0.69
C ALA A 76 -1.17 -12.74 2.06
N GLY A 77 -2.21 -13.54 2.20
CA GLY A 77 -2.97 -13.64 3.44
C GLY A 77 -3.45 -15.05 3.75
N LEU A 78 -3.96 -15.19 4.95
CA LEU A 78 -4.67 -16.37 5.41
C LEU A 78 -6.07 -15.97 5.84
N TYR A 79 -7.04 -16.86 5.66
CA TYR A 79 -8.41 -16.62 6.09
C TYR A 79 -8.92 -17.76 6.96
N ASP A 80 -9.98 -17.49 7.70
CA ASP A 80 -10.78 -18.50 8.37
C ASP A 80 -12.26 -18.13 8.31
N CYS A 81 -13.12 -19.13 8.50
CA CYS A 81 -14.55 -18.97 8.62
C CYS A 81 -14.99 -19.49 9.99
N VAL A 82 -15.63 -18.63 10.76
CA VAL A 82 -16.22 -18.98 12.05
C VAL A 82 -17.74 -18.93 11.93
N THR A 83 -18.42 -19.91 12.52
CA THR A 83 -19.87 -20.00 12.55
C THR A 83 -20.36 -19.65 13.94
N PHE A 84 -21.21 -18.65 14.06
CA PHE A 84 -21.89 -18.26 15.29
C PHE A 84 -23.36 -18.69 15.25
N GLU A 85 -23.90 -19.04 16.41
CA GLU A 85 -25.35 -19.18 16.56
C GLU A 85 -25.95 -17.76 16.65
N SER A 86 -26.85 -17.43 15.75
CA SER A 86 -27.53 -16.15 15.82
C SER A 86 -28.42 -16.09 17.08
N SER A 87 -28.32 -15.00 17.83
CA SER A 87 -29.18 -14.75 18.97
C SER A 87 -30.64 -14.69 18.54
N GLU A 88 -31.54 -15.26 19.35
CA GLU A 88 -32.97 -15.47 19.13
C GLU A 88 -33.81 -14.19 18.89
N GLU A 89 -33.22 -13.02 18.72
CA GLU A 89 -33.98 -11.76 18.58
C GLU A 89 -34.93 -11.69 17.38
N LYS A 90 -34.85 -12.67 16.45
CA LYS A 90 -35.75 -12.75 15.27
C LYS A 90 -36.49 -14.07 15.11
N GLY A 91 -36.51 -14.95 16.13
CA GLY A 91 -37.32 -16.18 16.09
C GLY A 91 -36.86 -17.26 15.12
N GLU A 92 -35.72 -17.07 14.43
CA GLU A 92 -35.09 -18.06 13.59
C GLU A 92 -33.70 -18.39 14.15
N THR A 93 -33.49 -19.63 14.57
CA THR A 93 -32.17 -20.17 14.91
C THR A 93 -31.38 -20.33 13.62
N GLY A 94 -30.70 -19.26 13.21
CA GLY A 94 -29.79 -19.27 12.05
C GLY A 94 -28.35 -19.44 12.48
N LYS A 95 -27.53 -20.05 11.61
CA LYS A 95 -26.07 -20.03 11.74
C LYS A 95 -25.56 -18.90 10.85
N GLU A 96 -24.77 -18.01 11.43
CA GLU A 96 -24.11 -16.92 10.71
C GLU A 96 -22.65 -17.32 10.49
N GLU A 97 -22.20 -17.32 9.23
CA GLU A 97 -20.81 -17.54 8.85
C GLU A 97 -20.08 -16.21 8.69
N LEU A 98 -18.98 -16.05 9.42
CA LEU A 98 -18.12 -14.88 9.34
C LEU A 98 -16.74 -15.25 8.76
N TYR A 99 -16.47 -14.81 7.54
CA TYR A 99 -15.14 -14.90 6.92
C TYR A 99 -14.25 -13.76 7.38
N THR A 100 -13.10 -14.11 7.92
CA THR A 100 -12.08 -13.16 8.40
C THR A 100 -10.71 -13.52 7.83
N PHE A 101 -9.82 -12.51 7.75
CA PHE A 101 -8.48 -12.72 7.20
C PHE A 101 -7.41 -11.94 7.96
N THR A 102 -6.16 -12.40 7.80
CA THR A 102 -4.94 -11.75 8.29
C THR A 102 -3.97 -11.57 7.13
N ILE A 103 -3.16 -10.51 7.18
CA ILE A 103 -2.12 -10.23 6.19
C ILE A 103 -0.81 -10.84 6.67
N ILE A 104 -0.11 -11.56 5.78
CA ILE A 104 1.22 -12.08 6.09
C ILE A 104 2.24 -10.96 5.95
N THR A 105 3.08 -10.81 6.99
CA THR A 105 4.17 -9.84 6.98
C THR A 105 5.52 -10.56 7.00
N THR A 106 6.51 -9.95 6.33
CA THR A 106 7.91 -10.39 6.29
C THR A 106 8.83 -9.25 6.70
N LYS A 107 10.15 -9.46 6.70
CA LYS A 107 11.14 -8.40 6.93
C LYS A 107 10.93 -7.26 5.93
N SER A 108 11.19 -6.05 6.36
CA SER A 108 11.12 -4.88 5.48
C SER A 108 12.19 -4.90 4.40
N SER A 109 11.85 -4.41 3.21
CA SER A 109 12.81 -4.15 2.14
C SER A 109 13.73 -2.98 2.49
N LYS A 110 14.84 -2.83 1.76
CA LYS A 110 15.75 -1.70 1.92
C LYS A 110 15.05 -0.35 1.75
N GLN A 111 14.11 -0.26 0.81
CA GLN A 111 13.33 0.97 0.56
C GLN A 111 12.45 1.36 1.76
N LEU A 112 11.87 0.39 2.47
CA LEU A 112 10.92 0.64 3.55
C LEU A 112 11.55 0.62 4.94
N SER A 113 12.78 0.11 5.09
CA SER A 113 13.44 -0.15 6.39
C SER A 113 13.60 1.07 7.30
N PHE A 114 13.63 2.29 6.73
CA PHE A 114 13.66 3.53 7.51
C PHE A 114 12.34 3.80 8.24
N LEU A 115 11.25 3.22 7.75
CA LEU A 115 9.89 3.46 8.21
C LEU A 115 9.45 2.41 9.22
N HIS A 116 9.64 1.13 8.89
CA HIS A 116 9.26 -0.01 9.73
C HIS A 116 10.15 -1.22 9.42
N ASP A 117 10.30 -2.14 10.39
CA ASP A 117 11.11 -3.36 10.27
C ASP A 117 10.37 -4.52 9.57
N ARG A 118 9.06 -4.38 9.35
CA ARG A 118 8.19 -5.35 8.70
C ARG A 118 7.41 -4.71 7.57
N MET A 119 7.00 -5.53 6.59
CA MET A 119 6.12 -5.14 5.50
C MET A 119 5.19 -6.28 5.10
N PRO A 120 4.05 -6.02 4.44
CA PRO A 120 3.24 -7.06 3.84
C PRO A 120 4.04 -7.87 2.80
N VAL A 121 3.77 -9.17 2.71
CA VAL A 121 4.25 -9.99 1.60
C VAL A 121 3.46 -9.63 0.35
N ILE A 122 4.13 -9.06 -0.66
CA ILE A 122 3.54 -8.64 -1.93
C ILE A 122 3.82 -9.72 -2.99
N LEU A 123 2.77 -10.27 -3.57
CA LEU A 123 2.84 -11.20 -4.69
C LEU A 123 3.06 -10.41 -5.98
N ASN A 124 4.29 -10.35 -6.44
CA ASN A 124 4.72 -9.41 -7.48
C ASN A 124 4.72 -9.98 -8.91
N ASN A 125 4.30 -11.23 -9.08
CA ASN A 125 4.23 -11.87 -10.39
C ASN A 125 3.14 -12.95 -10.41
N GLU A 126 2.69 -13.28 -11.61
CA GLU A 126 1.63 -14.26 -11.86
C GLU A 126 1.96 -15.62 -11.24
N LYS A 127 3.20 -16.08 -11.38
CA LYS A 127 3.62 -17.38 -10.83
C LYS A 127 3.43 -17.43 -9.32
N SER A 128 3.86 -16.40 -8.58
CA SER A 128 3.71 -16.36 -7.12
C SER A 128 2.24 -16.28 -6.71
N LEU A 129 1.41 -15.57 -7.48
CA LEU A 129 -0.02 -15.46 -7.25
C LEU A 129 -0.73 -16.81 -7.47
N VAL A 130 -0.47 -17.46 -8.59
CA VAL A 130 -1.05 -18.78 -8.90
C VAL A 130 -0.60 -19.82 -7.87
N ASP A 131 0.71 -19.91 -7.61
CA ASP A 131 1.26 -20.83 -6.61
C ASP A 131 0.67 -20.60 -5.21
N TRP A 132 0.44 -19.35 -4.84
CA TRP A 132 -0.14 -19.00 -3.54
C TRP A 132 -1.60 -19.42 -3.41
N LEU A 133 -2.40 -19.26 -4.47
CA LEU A 133 -3.83 -19.56 -4.48
C LEU A 133 -4.17 -21.01 -4.81
N ASP A 134 -3.21 -21.78 -5.33
CA ASP A 134 -3.42 -23.17 -5.70
C ASP A 134 -3.79 -24.02 -4.47
N ALA A 135 -5.06 -24.44 -4.39
CA ALA A 135 -5.59 -25.22 -3.27
C ALA A 135 -4.97 -26.61 -3.15
N ASP A 136 -4.51 -27.19 -4.27
CA ASP A 136 -3.91 -28.52 -4.31
C ASP A 136 -2.45 -28.50 -3.86
N LYS A 137 -1.80 -27.34 -3.93
CA LYS A 137 -0.41 -27.13 -3.52
C LYS A 137 -0.31 -27.02 -2.01
N LYS A 138 0.17 -28.05 -1.36
CA LYS A 138 0.40 -28.04 0.10
C LYS A 138 1.61 -27.18 0.46
N TRP A 139 1.66 -26.76 1.71
CA TRP A 139 2.79 -25.99 2.23
C TRP A 139 4.11 -26.74 2.02
N SER A 140 5.07 -26.05 1.42
CA SER A 140 6.37 -26.61 1.04
C SER A 140 7.44 -25.51 1.11
N PRO A 141 8.72 -25.88 1.07
CA PRO A 141 9.81 -24.89 0.92
C PRO A 141 9.63 -23.96 -0.27
N ASP A 142 9.07 -24.44 -1.40
CA ASP A 142 8.81 -23.64 -2.59
C ASP A 142 7.76 -22.56 -2.36
N LEU A 143 6.71 -22.85 -1.57
CA LEU A 143 5.74 -21.85 -1.14
C LEU A 143 6.35 -20.86 -0.12
N ALA A 144 7.21 -21.36 0.76
CA ALA A 144 7.90 -20.54 1.76
C ALA A 144 8.78 -19.46 1.12
N ILE A 145 9.39 -19.72 -0.04
CA ILE A 145 10.22 -18.75 -0.79
C ILE A 145 9.41 -17.53 -1.25
N ILE A 146 8.08 -17.66 -1.39
CA ILE A 146 7.19 -16.54 -1.74
C ILE A 146 7.16 -15.47 -0.62
N LEU A 147 7.36 -15.88 0.64
CA LEU A 147 7.32 -15.00 1.82
C LEU A 147 8.61 -14.19 1.95
N LYS A 148 8.83 -13.27 1.03
CA LYS A 148 10.04 -12.44 0.98
C LYS A 148 9.70 -10.96 0.84
N PRO A 149 10.63 -10.07 1.21
CA PRO A 149 10.47 -8.64 0.98
C PRO A 149 10.25 -8.30 -0.49
N TYR A 150 9.47 -7.26 -0.75
CA TYR A 150 9.37 -6.62 -2.04
C TYR A 150 10.45 -5.54 -2.11
N GLU A 151 11.56 -5.81 -2.83
CA GLU A 151 12.79 -5.03 -2.71
C GLU A 151 12.76 -3.72 -3.48
N ASP A 152 12.11 -3.68 -4.65
CA ASP A 152 12.13 -2.54 -5.55
C ASP A 152 10.73 -2.20 -6.07
N GLY A 153 10.52 -0.93 -6.40
CA GLY A 153 9.26 -0.49 -7.03
C GLY A 153 8.22 0.03 -6.04
N LEU A 154 8.61 0.47 -4.85
CA LEU A 154 7.74 1.20 -3.93
C LEU A 154 7.92 2.70 -4.07
N GLU A 155 6.82 3.43 -4.05
CA GLU A 155 6.75 4.86 -3.83
C GLU A 155 6.24 5.10 -2.40
N ILE A 156 7.02 5.85 -1.60
CA ILE A 156 6.79 6.03 -0.17
C ILE A 156 6.84 7.52 0.15
N TYR A 157 5.77 8.09 0.66
CA TYR A 157 5.70 9.52 0.96
C TYR A 157 4.85 9.84 2.19
N PRO A 158 5.14 10.96 2.88
CA PRO A 158 4.38 11.39 4.04
C PRO A 158 3.01 11.92 3.62
N VAL A 159 1.99 11.62 4.44
CA VAL A 159 0.59 12.04 4.24
C VAL A 159 0.04 12.76 5.46
N SER A 160 -1.21 13.27 5.36
CA SER A 160 -1.87 13.96 6.48
C SER A 160 -2.01 13.05 7.70
N GLN A 161 -1.82 13.64 8.90
CA GLN A 161 -2.07 12.96 10.18
C GLN A 161 -3.55 12.58 10.38
N ASP A 162 -4.44 13.12 9.57
CA ASP A 162 -5.88 12.81 9.61
C ASP A 162 -6.18 11.34 9.31
N VAL A 163 -5.28 10.64 8.62
CA VAL A 163 -5.38 9.19 8.37
C VAL A 163 -5.40 8.37 9.68
N GLY A 164 -4.83 8.89 10.76
CA GLY A 164 -4.85 8.23 12.08
C GLY A 164 -6.23 8.17 12.75
N LYS A 165 -7.23 8.88 12.22
CA LYS A 165 -8.60 8.87 12.74
C LYS A 165 -9.46 7.92 11.89
N VAL A 166 -9.91 6.83 12.47
CA VAL A 166 -10.68 5.77 11.77
C VAL A 166 -11.96 6.29 11.08
N VAL A 167 -12.54 7.37 11.60
CA VAL A 167 -13.74 8.00 11.01
C VAL A 167 -13.45 8.77 9.71
N ASN A 168 -12.19 9.10 9.47
CA ASN A 168 -11.82 9.81 8.25
C ASN A 168 -11.68 8.82 7.09
N ASN A 169 -12.38 9.10 6.01
CA ASN A 169 -12.34 8.32 4.79
C ASN A 169 -12.49 9.27 3.59
N SER A 170 -11.37 9.73 3.05
CA SER A 170 -11.40 10.59 1.86
C SER A 170 -10.15 10.34 0.98
N PRO A 171 -10.23 10.59 -0.34
CA PRO A 171 -9.10 10.47 -1.26
C PRO A 171 -7.90 11.36 -0.88
N GLU A 172 -8.12 12.42 -0.10
CA GLU A 172 -7.07 13.33 0.34
C GLU A 172 -6.07 12.69 1.33
N LEU A 173 -6.45 11.58 1.94
CA LEU A 173 -5.61 10.87 2.91
C LEU A 173 -4.42 10.17 2.25
N ILE A 174 -4.48 9.91 0.93
CA ILE A 174 -3.38 9.35 0.14
C ILE A 174 -2.57 10.42 -0.62
N VAL A 175 -2.87 11.69 -0.42
CA VAL A 175 -2.18 12.79 -1.11
C VAL A 175 -0.91 13.17 -0.36
N PRO A 176 0.26 13.29 -1.03
CA PRO A 176 1.50 13.74 -0.39
C PRO A 176 1.33 15.12 0.23
N ILE A 177 1.77 15.31 1.48
CA ILE A 177 1.60 16.59 2.22
C ILE A 177 2.26 17.79 1.53
N ASN A 178 3.28 17.56 0.71
CA ASN A 178 4.01 18.61 -0.02
C ASN A 178 3.47 18.83 -1.45
N SER A 179 2.40 18.13 -1.84
CA SER A 179 1.82 18.31 -3.17
C SER A 179 0.94 19.55 -3.24
N PRO A 180 0.76 20.16 -4.42
CA PRO A 180 -0.16 21.27 -4.61
C PRO A 180 -1.62 20.94 -4.25
N GLN A 181 -2.00 19.68 -4.34
CA GLN A 181 -3.35 19.17 -4.01
C GLN A 181 -3.57 19.03 -2.50
N SER A 182 -2.50 19.03 -1.70
CA SER A 182 -2.61 18.85 -0.26
C SER A 182 -3.24 20.09 0.41
N LYS A 183 -4.27 19.89 1.21
CA LYS A 183 -4.86 20.96 2.05
C LYS A 183 -3.88 21.54 3.07
N THR A 184 -2.83 20.78 3.42
CA THR A 184 -1.78 21.22 4.34
C THR A 184 -0.69 22.04 3.66
N ASN A 185 -0.72 22.17 2.33
CA ASN A 185 0.24 22.99 1.60
C ASN A 185 -0.03 24.48 1.88
N ILE A 186 0.96 25.16 2.43
CA ILE A 186 0.90 26.60 2.78
C ILE A 186 0.51 27.47 1.58
N ALA A 187 0.93 27.10 0.35
CA ALA A 187 0.54 27.81 -0.87
C ALA A 187 -0.99 27.84 -1.08
N ASN A 188 -1.69 26.75 -0.74
CA ASN A 188 -3.15 26.68 -0.86
C ASN A 188 -3.87 27.56 0.17
N TYR A 189 -3.20 27.92 1.28
CA TYR A 189 -3.75 28.84 2.27
C TYR A 189 -3.77 30.28 1.73
N PHE A 190 -2.76 30.67 0.96
CA PHE A 190 -2.69 32.01 0.37
C PHE A 190 -3.62 32.16 -0.83
N THR A 191 -3.78 31.15 -1.68
CA THR A 191 -4.70 31.19 -2.84
C THR A 191 -6.18 31.26 -2.42
N LYS A 192 -6.57 30.68 -1.27
CA LYS A 192 -7.95 30.79 -0.75
C LYS A 192 -8.32 32.18 -0.24
N LYS A 193 -7.33 33.03 0.07
CA LYS A 193 -7.59 34.39 0.58
C LYS A 193 -7.94 35.39 -0.51
N GLU A 194 -7.57 35.14 -1.77
CA GLU A 194 -7.84 36.07 -2.89
C GLU A 194 -9.27 35.96 -3.46
N VAL A 195 -10.01 34.89 -3.18
CA VAL A 195 -11.38 34.69 -3.71
C VAL A 195 -12.46 35.35 -2.81
N GLY A 196 -12.07 35.90 -1.66
CA GLY A 196 -12.98 36.41 -0.63
C GLY A 196 -13.09 37.94 -0.51
N CYS A 197 -12.51 38.74 -1.44
CA CYS A 197 -12.60 40.19 -1.37
C CYS A 197 -13.30 40.74 -2.60
N SER A 198 -14.65 40.70 -2.59
CA SER A 198 -15.46 41.57 -3.47
C SER A 198 -16.08 42.69 -2.64
N SER A 199 -15.60 43.90 -2.96
CA SER A 199 -16.27 45.19 -2.87
C SER A 199 -16.82 45.65 -1.51
N LYS A 200 -16.11 46.58 -0.90
CA LYS A 200 -16.69 47.85 -0.44
C LYS A 200 -15.64 48.94 -0.63
N THR A 201 -15.95 49.87 -1.50
CA THR A 201 -15.34 51.18 -1.68
C THR A 201 -15.52 52.03 -0.43
N GLU A 202 -14.43 52.63 0.08
CA GLU A 202 -14.43 53.98 0.59
C GLU A 202 -12.99 54.49 0.80
N ASP A 203 -12.80 55.73 0.44
CA ASP A 203 -11.63 56.61 0.34
C ASP A 203 -10.65 56.58 1.54
N GLY A 204 -9.36 56.83 1.23
CA GLY A 204 -8.41 57.34 2.23
C GLY A 204 -6.94 57.01 1.93
N SER A 205 -6.28 57.96 1.27
CA SER A 205 -4.83 58.14 1.02
C SER A 205 -3.85 57.54 2.05
N GLY A 206 -2.81 56.90 1.54
CA GLY A 206 -1.61 56.53 2.31
C GLY A 206 -0.67 55.62 1.53
N GLU A 207 0.22 56.22 0.75
CA GLU A 207 1.33 55.54 0.09
C GLU A 207 2.30 54.95 1.11
N THR A 208 2.61 53.68 0.95
CA THR A 208 3.85 53.07 1.43
C THR A 208 4.26 51.99 0.43
N GLU A 209 5.25 52.34 -0.36
CA GLU A 209 5.99 51.41 -1.23
C GLU A 209 6.66 50.36 -0.37
N VAL A 210 6.43 49.07 -0.71
CA VAL A 210 7.24 47.95 -0.26
C VAL A 210 7.81 47.29 -1.51
N GLU A 211 9.08 47.50 -1.72
CA GLU A 211 9.90 46.92 -2.78
C GLU A 211 9.96 45.40 -2.63
N LEU A 212 9.41 44.69 -3.61
CA LEU A 212 9.52 43.23 -3.72
C LEU A 212 10.75 42.89 -4.55
N ILE A 213 11.80 42.39 -3.91
CA ILE A 213 12.96 41.80 -4.57
C ILE A 213 12.54 40.45 -5.14
N VAL A 214 12.31 40.38 -6.44
CA VAL A 214 12.12 39.14 -7.19
C VAL A 214 13.49 38.61 -7.60
N GLY A 215 13.97 37.61 -6.91
CA GLY A 215 15.15 36.81 -7.32
C GLY A 215 14.80 35.87 -8.47
N SER A 216 15.18 36.25 -9.66
CA SER A 216 15.14 35.44 -10.88
C SER A 216 16.22 34.37 -10.84
N ILE A 217 15.84 33.10 -10.88
CA ILE A 217 16.75 31.99 -11.20
C ILE A 217 16.38 31.50 -12.59
N ALA A 218 17.21 31.85 -13.56
CA ALA A 218 17.10 31.47 -14.95
C ALA A 218 17.34 29.97 -15.15
N GLY A 219 16.42 29.33 -15.87
CA GLY A 219 16.58 27.97 -16.37
C GLY A 219 17.62 27.92 -17.49
N LYS A 220 18.44 26.87 -17.47
CA LYS A 220 19.27 26.48 -18.59
C LYS A 220 18.56 25.37 -19.36
N GLU A 221 18.08 25.70 -20.54
CA GLU A 221 17.73 24.74 -21.57
C GLU A 221 19.02 24.11 -22.13
N LEU A 222 19.02 22.79 -22.24
CA LEU A 222 19.98 22.05 -23.07
C LEU A 222 19.22 21.35 -24.17
N SER A 223 19.23 21.95 -25.34
CA SER A 223 18.92 21.34 -26.61
C SER A 223 20.10 20.48 -27.06
N SER A 224 19.87 19.23 -27.43
CA SER A 224 20.74 18.53 -28.39
C SER A 224 19.93 17.57 -29.24
N SER A 225 19.76 18.00 -30.45
CA SER A 225 19.39 17.22 -31.63
C SER A 225 20.53 16.29 -31.99
N SER A 226 20.24 15.05 -32.33
CA SER A 226 20.98 14.32 -33.38
C SER A 226 20.20 13.16 -33.94
N SER A 227 19.80 13.35 -35.18
CA SER A 227 19.38 12.31 -36.12
C SER A 227 20.60 11.47 -36.53
N SER A 228 20.43 10.18 -36.63
CA SER A 228 21.17 9.36 -37.63
C SER A 228 20.50 8.01 -37.84
N LYS A 229 19.81 7.91 -38.95
CA LYS A 229 20.04 7.00 -40.09
C LYS A 229 19.95 5.50 -39.85
N LEU A 230 18.83 4.98 -40.37
CA LEU A 230 18.69 3.59 -40.89
C LEU A 230 19.85 3.20 -41.79
N LYS A 231 20.33 1.99 -41.61
CA LYS A 231 20.86 1.17 -42.71
C LYS A 231 20.34 -0.25 -42.54
N SER A 232 19.60 -0.65 -43.56
CA SER A 232 19.24 -2.00 -43.94
C SER A 232 20.44 -2.69 -44.54
N GLU A 233 20.74 -3.92 -44.16
CA GLU A 233 21.45 -4.87 -44.99
C GLU A 233 20.83 -6.25 -44.85
N THR A 234 20.38 -6.70 -46.00
CA THR A 234 19.84 -8.01 -46.37
C THR A 234 20.94 -9.02 -46.61
N SER A 235 20.59 -10.29 -46.44
CA SER A 235 21.07 -11.46 -47.19
C SER A 235 22.37 -12.15 -46.68
N ASN A 236 22.32 -13.37 -46.20
CA ASN A 236 22.53 -14.56 -47.08
C ASN A 236 22.31 -15.88 -46.30
N ARG A 237 21.53 -16.73 -46.93
CA ARG A 237 21.46 -18.18 -46.69
C ARG A 237 22.79 -18.85 -47.03
N ARG A 238 23.15 -19.87 -46.27
CA ARG A 238 23.75 -21.09 -46.81
C ARG A 238 23.48 -22.26 -45.87
N ASP A 239 22.78 -23.21 -46.42
CA ASP A 239 22.68 -24.60 -46.03
C ASP A 239 24.06 -25.23 -45.95
N LEU A 240 24.25 -26.14 -45.02
CA LEU A 240 25.10 -27.34 -45.24
C LEU A 240 24.74 -28.40 -44.20
N ASP A 241 24.30 -29.45 -44.76
CA ASP A 241 24.03 -30.80 -44.33
C ASP A 241 25.20 -31.50 -43.60
N ASN A 242 24.84 -32.58 -42.92
CA ASN A 242 25.61 -33.79 -42.59
C ASN A 242 26.55 -33.81 -41.36
N SER A 243 26.22 -34.50 -40.35
CA SER A 243 26.57 -35.87 -39.93
C SER A 243 26.00 -36.16 -38.56
#